data_22171807b2ce064a1ac8d59cb3ab879f
#
_entry.id   22171807b2ce064a1ac8d59cb3ab879f
#
_cell.length_a   1.000
_cell.length_b   1.000
_cell.length_c   1.000
_cell.angle_alpha   90.00
_cell.angle_beta   90.00
_cell.angle_gamma   90.00
#
_symmetry.space_group_name_H-M   'P 1'
#
loop_
_entity.id
_entity.type
_entity.pdbx_description
1 polymer ?
#
loop_
_entity_poly.entity_id
_entity_poly.type
_entity_poly.pdbx_seq_one_letter_code
_entity_poly.pdbx_strand_id
1 'polypeptide(L)'
;KGMTLQELNEYAKTHPETDVDVDKKAAAEAIGLEKKGKIIVVEGRTQFHFLPKSVKIFIKVSPEEGAGRIWKDLQNKETQKQRNEGNMDSFEAVKKRTFEREEEDAKRYLKYYGFDHRKESHYDFILDTTTLTAKKAAEKVLKFVESQ
;
A
#
# COMPACT_ATOMS: atom_id res chain seq x y z
N LYS A 1 -4.58 -0.23 18.51
CA LYS A 1 -4.25 -1.36 19.41
C LYS A 1 -2.84 -1.27 20.02
N GLY A 2 -2.06 -0.21 19.78
CA GLY A 2 -0.71 -0.03 20.34
C GLY A 2 0.35 -1.02 19.83
N MET A 3 0.08 -1.70 18.72
CA MET A 3 0.98 -2.65 18.06
C MET A 3 1.84 -1.95 17.03
N THR A 4 3.08 -2.40 16.87
CA THR A 4 3.91 -2.06 15.71
C THR A 4 3.32 -2.68 14.43
N LEU A 5 3.74 -2.22 13.27
CA LEU A 5 3.32 -2.79 11.99
C LEU A 5 3.69 -4.29 11.90
N GLN A 6 4.85 -4.66 12.42
CA GLN A 6 5.30 -6.05 12.45
C GLN A 6 4.39 -6.92 13.34
N GLU A 7 4.09 -6.47 14.55
CA GLU A 7 3.18 -7.17 15.46
C GLU A 7 1.76 -7.29 14.89
N LEU A 8 1.28 -6.25 14.20
CA LEU A 8 -0.02 -6.28 13.54
C LEU A 8 -0.04 -7.31 12.39
N ASN A 9 1.02 -7.39 11.61
CA ASN A 9 1.14 -8.38 10.53
C ASN A 9 1.19 -9.81 11.08
N GLU A 10 1.93 -10.05 12.16
CA GLU A 10 1.93 -11.37 12.81
C GLU A 10 0.56 -11.72 13.38
N TYR A 11 -0.11 -10.76 14.00
CA TYR A 11 -1.47 -10.94 14.52
C TYR A 11 -2.45 -11.27 13.39
N ALA A 12 -2.38 -10.59 12.26
CA ALA A 12 -3.25 -10.82 11.11
C ALA A 12 -3.08 -12.21 10.47
N LYS A 13 -1.92 -12.87 10.63
CA LYS A 13 -1.72 -14.25 10.15
C LYS A 13 -2.66 -15.26 10.80
N THR A 14 -3.01 -15.02 12.05
CA THR A 14 -3.89 -15.90 12.86
C THR A 14 -5.31 -15.34 13.03
N HIS A 15 -5.53 -14.07 12.65
CA HIS A 15 -6.80 -13.36 12.79
C HIS A 15 -7.21 -12.73 11.45
N PRO A 16 -7.66 -13.54 10.49
CA PRO A 16 -7.98 -13.11 9.13
C PRO A 16 -9.06 -12.02 9.07
N GLU A 17 -9.96 -12.01 10.03
CA GLU A 17 -10.99 -10.99 10.17
C GLU A 17 -10.44 -9.57 10.35
N THR A 18 -9.21 -9.44 10.85
CA THR A 18 -8.57 -8.14 11.10
C THR A 18 -8.36 -7.37 9.79
N ASP A 19 -7.83 -8.02 8.76
CA ASP A 19 -7.61 -7.39 7.44
C ASP A 19 -8.96 -7.08 6.79
N VAL A 20 -9.87 -8.06 6.76
CA VAL A 20 -11.19 -7.91 6.11
C VAL A 20 -12.02 -6.80 6.76
N ASP A 21 -12.02 -6.72 8.08
CA ASP A 21 -12.80 -5.71 8.81
C ASP A 21 -12.22 -4.30 8.63
N VAL A 22 -10.89 -4.16 8.62
CA VAL A 22 -10.23 -2.87 8.39
C VAL A 22 -10.50 -2.38 6.98
N ASP A 23 -10.33 -3.23 5.97
CA ASP A 23 -10.56 -2.89 4.58
C ASP A 23 -12.01 -2.50 4.30
N LYS A 24 -12.97 -3.26 4.81
CA LYS A 24 -14.40 -2.94 4.70
C LYS A 24 -14.77 -1.63 5.39
N LYS A 25 -14.24 -1.37 6.58
CA LYS A 25 -14.50 -0.12 7.31
C LYS A 25 -13.95 1.08 6.57
N ALA A 26 -12.72 1.00 6.06
CA ALA A 26 -12.11 2.07 5.28
C ALA A 26 -12.93 2.37 4.00
N ALA A 27 -13.36 1.34 3.29
CA ALA A 27 -14.21 1.50 2.11
C ALA A 27 -15.59 2.11 2.45
N ALA A 28 -16.22 1.67 3.53
CA ALA A 28 -17.51 2.21 3.97
C ALA A 28 -17.41 3.70 4.37
N GLU A 29 -16.32 4.08 5.03
CA GLU A 29 -16.06 5.48 5.37
C GLU A 29 -15.85 6.33 4.12
N ALA A 30 -15.03 5.86 3.16
CA ALA A 30 -14.80 6.54 1.89
C ALA A 30 -16.13 6.78 1.13
N ILE A 31 -16.98 5.76 1.01
CA ILE A 31 -18.29 5.86 0.38
C ILE A 31 -19.20 6.86 1.13
N GLY A 32 -19.13 6.86 2.46
CA GLY A 32 -19.91 7.80 3.28
C GLY A 32 -19.47 9.26 3.08
N LEU A 33 -18.19 9.50 2.85
CA LEU A 33 -17.66 10.84 2.57
C LEU A 33 -17.94 11.28 1.13
N GLU A 34 -17.86 10.36 0.16
CA GLU A 34 -18.23 10.62 -1.23
C GLU A 34 -19.69 11.05 -1.37
N LYS A 35 -20.62 10.38 -0.69
CA LYS A 35 -22.03 10.77 -0.63
C LYS A 35 -22.27 12.19 -0.08
N LYS A 36 -21.31 12.74 0.65
CA LYS A 36 -21.31 14.13 1.13
C LYS A 36 -20.62 15.10 0.15
N GLY A 37 -20.36 14.67 -1.08
CA GLY A 37 -19.76 15.48 -2.13
C GLY A 37 -18.24 15.68 -2.00
N LYS A 38 -17.54 14.86 -1.22
CA LYS A 38 -16.09 14.95 -1.07
C LYS A 38 -15.36 14.09 -2.09
N ILE A 39 -14.25 14.59 -2.59
CA ILE A 39 -13.28 13.79 -3.35
C ILE A 39 -12.40 13.07 -2.33
N ILE A 40 -12.32 11.74 -2.44
CA ILE A 40 -11.60 10.89 -1.48
C ILE A 40 -10.48 10.17 -2.20
N VAL A 41 -9.30 10.21 -1.61
CA VAL A 41 -8.15 9.39 -2.00
C VAL A 41 -7.96 8.32 -0.92
N VAL A 42 -8.01 7.06 -1.32
CA VAL A 42 -7.81 5.92 -0.43
C VAL A 42 -6.53 5.20 -0.82
N GLU A 43 -5.62 5.05 0.13
CA GLU A 43 -4.43 4.22 -0.02
C GLU A 43 -4.70 2.84 0.56
N GLY A 44 -4.34 1.79 -0.18
CA GLY A 44 -4.43 0.42 0.30
C GLY A 44 -4.26 -0.60 -0.82
N ARG A 45 -3.76 -1.77 -0.47
CA ARG A 45 -3.45 -2.84 -1.45
C ARG A 45 -4.69 -3.60 -1.93
N THR A 46 -5.78 -3.53 -1.18
CA THR A 46 -7.01 -4.31 -1.41
C THR A 46 -8.20 -3.42 -1.74
N GLN A 47 -8.06 -2.09 -1.61
CA GLN A 47 -9.16 -1.13 -1.74
C GLN A 47 -9.79 -1.11 -3.13
N PHE A 48 -9.04 -1.45 -4.19
CA PHE A 48 -9.59 -1.59 -5.54
C PHE A 48 -10.74 -2.62 -5.61
N HIS A 49 -10.70 -3.64 -4.75
CA HIS A 49 -11.74 -4.66 -4.63
C HIS A 49 -12.98 -4.15 -3.89
N PHE A 50 -12.79 -3.38 -2.81
CA PHE A 50 -13.89 -2.88 -1.99
C PHE A 50 -14.53 -1.59 -2.54
N LEU A 51 -13.85 -0.90 -3.44
CA LEU A 51 -14.31 0.33 -4.09
C LEU A 51 -14.41 0.15 -5.62
N PRO A 52 -15.34 -0.68 -6.12
CA PRO A 52 -15.38 -1.07 -7.54
C PRO A 52 -15.62 0.11 -8.50
N LYS A 53 -16.24 1.19 -8.04
CA LYS A 53 -16.53 2.39 -8.84
C LYS A 53 -15.42 3.44 -8.80
N SER A 54 -14.36 3.25 -8.02
CA SER A 54 -13.25 4.20 -7.95
C SER A 54 -12.33 4.08 -9.17
N VAL A 55 -11.62 5.15 -9.47
CA VAL A 55 -10.43 5.09 -10.34
C VAL A 55 -9.33 4.36 -9.59
N LYS A 56 -8.79 3.31 -10.19
CA LYS A 56 -7.82 2.40 -9.59
C LYS A 56 -6.43 2.67 -10.14
N ILE A 57 -5.53 3.08 -9.28
CA ILE A 57 -4.17 3.45 -9.65
C ILE A 57 -3.19 2.53 -8.94
N PHE A 58 -2.32 1.89 -9.71
CA PHE A 58 -1.23 1.08 -9.19
C PHE A 58 0.10 1.83 -9.32
N ILE A 59 0.68 2.15 -8.17
CA ILE A 59 2.00 2.79 -8.11
C ILE A 59 3.02 1.72 -7.80
N LYS A 60 3.90 1.45 -8.76
CA LYS A 60 4.96 0.47 -8.61
C LYS A 60 6.34 1.11 -8.61
N VAL A 61 7.29 0.39 -8.08
CA VAL A 61 8.71 0.75 -8.01
C VAL A 61 9.53 -0.52 -8.10
N SER A 62 10.74 -0.45 -8.68
CA SER A 62 11.63 -1.61 -8.67
C SER A 62 11.97 -2.02 -7.22
N PRO A 63 12.14 -3.32 -6.94
CA PRO A 63 12.46 -3.80 -5.59
C PRO A 63 13.69 -3.13 -4.98
N GLU A 64 14.71 -2.88 -5.80
CA GLU A 64 15.96 -2.23 -5.41
C GLU A 64 15.72 -0.78 -4.96
N GLU A 65 15.05 0.00 -5.80
CA GLU A 65 14.75 1.40 -5.51
C GLU A 65 13.76 1.52 -4.33
N GLY A 66 12.77 0.64 -4.25
CA GLY A 66 11.82 0.59 -3.12
C GLY A 66 12.54 0.36 -1.79
N ALA A 67 13.42 -0.64 -1.74
CA ALA A 67 14.26 -0.91 -0.57
C ALA A 67 15.20 0.26 -0.25
N GLY A 68 15.77 0.90 -1.29
CA GLY A 68 16.63 2.08 -1.12
C GLY A 68 15.91 3.27 -0.48
N ARG A 69 14.67 3.53 -0.88
CA ARG A 69 13.84 4.58 -0.26
C ARG A 69 13.54 4.27 1.21
N ILE A 70 13.17 3.03 1.52
CA ILE A 70 12.92 2.59 2.88
C ILE A 70 14.19 2.73 3.72
N TRP A 71 15.32 2.24 3.22
CA TRP A 71 16.60 2.32 3.91
C TRP A 71 17.01 3.77 4.23
N LYS A 72 16.87 4.66 3.25
CA LYS A 72 17.12 6.09 3.43
C LYS A 72 16.26 6.71 4.53
N ASP A 73 14.97 6.37 4.57
CA ASP A 73 14.07 6.87 5.59
C ASP A 73 14.41 6.33 6.98
N LEU A 74 14.87 5.08 7.08
CA LEU A 74 15.30 4.48 8.34
C LEU A 74 16.59 5.10 8.90
N GLN A 75 17.45 5.66 8.04
CA GLN A 75 18.66 6.39 8.47
C GLN A 75 18.33 7.81 9.00
N ASN A 76 17.15 8.33 8.75
CA ASN A 76 16.73 9.64 9.22
C ASN A 76 15.81 9.50 10.43
N LYS A 77 16.22 10.09 11.57
CA LYS A 77 15.49 9.99 12.86
C LYS A 77 14.04 10.51 12.81
N GLU A 78 13.72 11.44 11.92
CA GLU A 78 12.38 12.00 11.79
C GLU A 78 11.45 11.03 11.04
N THR A 79 11.92 10.47 9.92
CA THR A 79 11.14 9.56 9.09
C THR A 79 11.10 8.14 9.63
N GLN A 80 12.14 7.71 10.35
CA GLN A 80 12.20 6.40 11.01
C GLN A 80 11.01 6.15 11.94
N LYS A 81 10.66 7.15 12.76
CA LYS A 81 9.51 7.06 13.67
C LYS A 81 8.18 6.91 12.95
N GLN A 82 8.05 7.50 11.77
CA GLN A 82 6.82 7.45 10.97
C GLN A 82 6.60 6.08 10.32
N ARG A 83 7.70 5.38 9.98
CA ARG A 83 7.60 4.08 9.30
C ARG A 83 7.18 2.92 10.20
N ASN A 84 7.47 2.99 11.49
CA ASN A 84 7.09 1.95 12.48
C ASN A 84 7.50 0.50 12.05
N GLU A 85 8.60 0.36 11.29
CA GLU A 85 9.04 -0.93 10.73
C GLU A 85 10.04 -1.70 11.61
N GLY A 86 10.38 -1.17 12.78
CA GLY A 86 11.41 -1.75 13.66
C GLY A 86 12.84 -1.43 13.20
N ASN A 87 13.83 -1.94 13.95
CA ASN A 87 15.23 -1.74 13.61
C ASN A 87 15.66 -2.73 12.54
N MET A 88 16.27 -2.21 11.48
CA MET A 88 16.93 -2.99 10.43
C MET A 88 18.36 -2.54 10.31
N ASP A 89 19.31 -3.48 10.34
CA ASP A 89 20.72 -3.19 10.51
C ASP A 89 21.48 -3.02 9.17
N SER A 90 20.83 -3.34 8.04
CA SER A 90 21.45 -3.24 6.72
C SER A 90 20.41 -3.04 5.60
N PHE A 91 20.90 -2.51 4.48
CA PHE A 91 20.12 -2.41 3.25
C PHE A 91 19.59 -3.78 2.76
N GLU A 92 20.44 -4.81 2.83
CA GLU A 92 20.05 -6.17 2.42
C GLU A 92 18.94 -6.75 3.33
N ALA A 93 18.96 -6.44 4.63
CA ALA A 93 17.88 -6.81 5.53
C ALA A 93 16.56 -6.14 5.15
N VAL A 94 16.61 -4.85 4.80
CA VAL A 94 15.43 -4.10 4.32
C VAL A 94 14.88 -4.71 3.04
N LYS A 95 15.75 -4.97 2.07
CA LYS A 95 15.38 -5.56 0.77
C LYS A 95 14.72 -6.92 0.94
N LYS A 96 15.34 -7.80 1.72
CA LYS A 96 14.81 -9.13 2.04
C LYS A 96 13.44 -9.02 2.72
N ARG A 97 13.33 -8.21 3.76
CA ARG A 97 12.08 -8.05 4.52
C ARG A 97 10.96 -7.47 3.67
N THR A 98 11.26 -6.50 2.81
CA THR A 98 10.27 -5.92 1.89
C THR A 98 9.73 -6.97 0.93
N PHE A 99 10.60 -7.77 0.34
CA PHE A 99 10.20 -8.87 -0.55
C PHE A 99 9.35 -9.93 0.18
N GLU A 100 9.81 -10.39 1.34
CA GLU A 100 9.08 -11.39 2.15
C GLU A 100 7.68 -10.89 2.51
N ARG A 101 7.55 -9.63 2.93
CA ARG A 101 6.26 -9.02 3.27
C ARG A 101 5.32 -8.98 2.06
N GLU A 102 5.83 -8.63 0.89
CA GLU A 102 5.02 -8.57 -0.32
C GLU A 102 4.51 -9.95 -0.73
N GLU A 103 5.34 -10.98 -0.63
CA GLU A 103 4.94 -12.37 -0.88
C GLU A 103 3.93 -12.87 0.17
N GLU A 104 4.13 -12.55 1.45
CA GLU A 104 3.20 -12.88 2.52
C GLU A 104 1.83 -12.23 2.30
N ASP A 105 1.82 -10.93 1.92
CA ASP A 105 0.60 -10.19 1.65
C ASP A 105 -0.14 -10.75 0.42
N ALA A 106 0.58 -11.07 -0.66
CA ALA A 106 -0.02 -11.65 -1.85
C ALA A 106 -0.68 -13.02 -1.56
N LYS A 107 0.00 -13.90 -0.82
CA LYS A 107 -0.56 -15.18 -0.38
C LYS A 107 -1.80 -14.99 0.50
N ARG A 108 -1.74 -14.03 1.42
CA ARG A 108 -2.84 -13.72 2.34
C ARG A 108 -4.07 -13.20 1.60
N TYR A 109 -3.89 -12.26 0.68
CA TYR A 109 -5.01 -11.70 -0.11
C TYR A 109 -5.59 -12.72 -1.09
N LEU A 110 -4.75 -13.56 -1.69
CA LEU A 110 -5.24 -14.67 -2.51
C LEU A 110 -6.13 -15.63 -1.68
N LYS A 111 -5.73 -15.94 -0.44
CA LYS A 111 -6.49 -16.80 0.47
C LYS A 111 -7.81 -16.17 0.90
N TYR A 112 -7.83 -14.86 1.22
CA TYR A 112 -9.01 -14.22 1.81
C TYR A 112 -9.97 -13.63 0.79
N TYR A 113 -9.43 -13.16 -0.34
CA TYR A 113 -10.20 -12.44 -1.34
C TYR A 113 -10.20 -13.09 -2.72
N GLY A 114 -9.35 -14.10 -2.95
CA GLY A 114 -9.28 -14.81 -4.23
C GLY A 114 -8.52 -14.07 -5.33
N PHE A 115 -7.73 -13.05 -5.01
CA PHE A 115 -6.93 -12.30 -5.99
C PHE A 115 -5.50 -12.03 -5.52
N ASP A 116 -4.59 -11.85 -6.49
CA ASP A 116 -3.27 -11.26 -6.27
C ASP A 116 -3.36 -9.75 -6.57
N HIS A 117 -3.12 -8.92 -5.55
CA HIS A 117 -3.20 -7.46 -5.65
C HIS A 117 -2.18 -6.84 -6.61
N ARG A 118 -1.11 -7.59 -6.97
CA ARG A 118 -0.06 -7.15 -7.89
C ARG A 118 -0.46 -7.27 -9.36
N LYS A 119 -1.58 -7.91 -9.66
CA LYS A 119 -2.03 -8.15 -11.02
C LYS A 119 -2.49 -6.85 -11.67
N GLU A 120 -1.75 -6.40 -12.67
CA GLU A 120 -1.97 -5.10 -13.33
C GLU A 120 -3.38 -4.93 -13.92
N SER A 121 -4.03 -6.03 -14.32
CA SER A 121 -5.39 -6.01 -14.85
C SER A 121 -6.48 -5.56 -13.85
N HIS A 122 -6.14 -5.36 -12.59
CA HIS A 122 -7.06 -4.82 -11.59
C HIS A 122 -7.13 -3.29 -11.58
N TYR A 123 -6.25 -2.61 -12.35
CA TYR A 123 -6.04 -1.17 -12.24
C TYR A 123 -6.28 -0.47 -13.57
N ASP A 124 -6.80 0.75 -13.50
CA ASP A 124 -7.08 1.61 -14.66
C ASP A 124 -5.81 2.37 -15.10
N PHE A 125 -4.89 2.62 -14.17
CA PHE A 125 -3.61 3.28 -14.43
C PHE A 125 -2.47 2.65 -13.63
N ILE A 126 -1.37 2.37 -14.32
CA ILE A 126 -0.16 1.80 -13.72
C ILE A 126 0.97 2.82 -13.89
N LEU A 127 1.56 3.24 -12.78
CA LEU A 127 2.66 4.20 -12.77
C LEU A 127 3.91 3.59 -12.15
N ASP A 128 4.94 3.37 -12.97
CA ASP A 128 6.27 3.04 -12.48
C ASP A 128 6.96 4.32 -12.00
N THR A 129 7.33 4.34 -10.72
CA THR A 129 7.97 5.48 -10.06
C THR A 129 9.45 5.28 -9.79
N THR A 130 10.07 4.23 -10.34
CA THR A 130 11.48 3.88 -10.07
C THR A 130 12.42 5.06 -10.30
N THR A 131 12.21 5.85 -11.35
CA THR A 131 13.03 7.02 -11.70
C THR A 131 12.33 8.37 -11.44
N LEU A 132 11.18 8.34 -10.79
CA LEU A 132 10.38 9.54 -10.57
C LEU A 132 10.52 10.09 -9.16
N THR A 133 10.53 11.42 -9.05
CA THR A 133 10.28 12.08 -7.77
C THR A 133 8.81 11.98 -7.37
N ALA A 134 8.50 12.08 -6.09
CA ALA A 134 7.12 12.08 -5.60
C ALA A 134 6.26 13.16 -6.28
N LYS A 135 6.82 14.36 -6.52
CA LYS A 135 6.15 15.46 -7.22
C LYS A 135 5.76 15.05 -8.65
N LYS A 136 6.71 14.51 -9.42
CA LYS A 136 6.45 14.08 -10.81
C LYS A 136 5.46 12.92 -10.88
N ALA A 137 5.50 12.02 -9.89
CA ALA A 137 4.53 10.94 -9.79
C ALA A 137 3.11 11.49 -9.54
N ALA A 138 2.97 12.42 -8.59
CA ALA A 138 1.70 13.08 -8.30
C ALA A 138 1.14 13.84 -9.52
N GLU A 139 1.97 14.60 -10.23
CA GLU A 139 1.57 15.31 -11.47
C GLU A 139 1.02 14.34 -12.54
N LYS A 140 1.66 13.18 -12.72
CA LYS A 140 1.18 12.16 -13.67
C LYS A 140 -0.15 11.54 -13.25
N VAL A 141 -0.32 11.26 -11.95
CA VAL A 141 -1.58 10.74 -11.40
C VAL A 141 -2.70 11.76 -11.57
N LEU A 142 -2.46 13.03 -11.21
CA LEU A 142 -3.46 14.10 -11.38
C LEU A 142 -3.89 14.24 -12.83
N LYS A 143 -2.92 14.31 -13.76
CA LYS A 143 -3.23 14.40 -15.19
C LYS A 143 -4.09 13.23 -15.69
N PHE A 144 -3.83 12.02 -15.20
CA PHE A 144 -4.66 10.87 -15.55
C PHE A 144 -6.09 11.00 -14.98
N VAL A 145 -6.22 11.35 -13.71
CA VAL A 145 -7.54 11.49 -13.05
C VAL A 145 -8.37 12.62 -13.68
N GLU A 146 -7.74 13.74 -14.05
CA GLU A 146 -8.42 14.86 -14.72
C GLU A 146 -8.90 14.52 -16.15
N SER A 147 -8.39 13.44 -16.73
CA SER A 147 -8.78 12.98 -18.08
C SER A 147 -9.93 11.95 -18.04
N GLN A 148 -10.40 11.54 -16.88
CA GLN A 148 -11.51 10.59 -16.71
C GLN A 148 -12.86 11.31 -16.67
#